data_22f37fe4625808a3333d5a0e1fcedaee
#
_entry.id   22f37fe4625808a3333d5a0e1fcedaee
#
_cell.length_a   1.000
_cell.length_b   1.000
_cell.length_c   1.000
_cell.angle_alpha   90.00
_cell.angle_beta   90.00
_cell.angle_gamma   90.00
#
_symmetry.space_group_name_H-M   'P 1'
#
loop_
_entity.id
_entity.type
_entity.pdbx_description
1 polymer ?
#
loop_
_entity_poly.entity_id
_entity_poly.type
_entity_poly.pdbx_seq_one_letter_code
_entity_poly.pdbx_strand_id
1 'polypeptide(L)'
;MTTQPLAHPAEAARRPIERTRSQRIVRRSLFTLAGLLGLLFVALAVIYVGSQVRLNRRYDIAVQPLPIPTDAASIARGQHLATAVSGCTDCHGADLSGHTFADAPPFLLVSSNLTRGAGGVGNQYSDADWGRAIRYGVRPDGKSLIFMPSQHFNKLSNEDLAALIAYIKSVAPVDHEQGPSTLRLLGRLLLLIGEYPLPAETADAAAPIPVAPPAGRTVDYGNYLVGIGACAECHGAKLAGAAAVEPGAPPGRNLTPGGNIGQWSEAEFINTLRTGVRPDGTAINAAMPWWVLARQTDDELGAIYRYLRSLPALPTEVDS
;
A
#
# COMPACT_ATOMS: atom_id res chain seq x y z
N MET A 1 62.40 36.08 -78.23
CA MET A 1 62.23 35.45 -76.93
C MET A 1 60.74 35.62 -76.54
N THR A 2 59.91 34.61 -76.80
CA THR A 2 58.48 34.62 -76.57
C THR A 2 58.20 33.79 -75.31
N THR A 3 57.81 34.44 -74.23
CA THR A 3 57.46 33.80 -72.98
C THR A 3 56.02 33.30 -73.03
N GLN A 4 55.86 32.02 -72.99
CA GLN A 4 54.57 31.34 -72.89
C GLN A 4 54.04 31.43 -71.45
N PRO A 5 52.78 31.80 -71.19
CA PRO A 5 52.22 31.83 -69.84
C PRO A 5 51.88 30.40 -69.38
N LEU A 6 52.28 30.06 -68.15
CA LEU A 6 51.96 28.81 -67.47
C LEU A 6 50.45 28.73 -67.18
N ALA A 7 49.81 27.71 -67.70
CA ALA A 7 48.38 27.41 -67.40
C ALA A 7 48.26 26.94 -65.96
N HIS A 8 47.42 27.65 -65.18
CA HIS A 8 46.98 27.19 -63.83
C HIS A 8 46.14 25.94 -63.98
N PRO A 9 46.34 24.91 -63.12
CA PRO A 9 45.47 23.76 -63.08
C PRO A 9 44.08 24.19 -62.60
N ALA A 10 43.01 23.92 -63.41
CA ALA A 10 41.67 24.18 -63.12
C ALA A 10 41.24 23.39 -61.84
N GLU A 11 40.79 24.10 -60.84
CA GLU A 11 40.22 23.60 -59.63
C GLU A 11 39.02 22.71 -59.96
N ALA A 12 39.14 21.38 -59.82
CA ALA A 12 38.12 20.43 -60.12
C ALA A 12 37.00 20.61 -59.11
N ALA A 13 35.97 21.32 -59.51
CA ALA A 13 34.74 21.50 -58.73
C ALA A 13 34.19 20.12 -58.34
N ARG A 14 34.26 19.77 -57.06
CA ARG A 14 33.70 18.54 -56.51
C ARG A 14 32.19 18.57 -56.76
N ARG A 15 31.70 17.76 -57.69
CA ARG A 15 30.26 17.61 -57.95
C ARG A 15 29.59 17.10 -56.66
N PRO A 16 28.49 17.73 -56.18
CA PRO A 16 27.77 17.26 -55.02
C PRO A 16 27.23 15.84 -55.31
N ILE A 17 27.48 14.90 -54.40
CA ILE A 17 27.00 13.51 -54.50
C ILE A 17 25.48 13.54 -54.41
N GLU A 18 24.78 13.43 -55.55
CA GLU A 18 23.32 13.31 -55.59
C GLU A 18 22.92 11.98 -54.93
N ARG A 19 22.34 12.06 -53.74
CA ARG A 19 21.82 10.91 -53.02
C ARG A 19 20.59 10.36 -53.72
N THR A 20 20.55 9.04 -53.98
CA THR A 20 19.39 8.35 -54.55
C THR A 20 18.18 8.52 -53.65
N ARG A 21 16.98 8.39 -54.23
CA ARG A 21 15.70 8.47 -53.49
C ARG A 21 15.66 7.48 -52.32
N SER A 22 16.18 6.27 -52.47
CA SER A 22 16.28 5.25 -51.42
C SER A 22 17.20 5.70 -50.24
N GLN A 23 18.36 6.30 -50.55
CA GLN A 23 19.27 6.81 -49.50
C GLN A 23 18.63 7.95 -48.69
N ARG A 24 17.82 8.79 -49.31
CA ARG A 24 17.07 9.86 -48.60
C ARG A 24 16.00 9.26 -47.69
N ILE A 25 15.27 8.22 -48.14
CA ILE A 25 14.26 7.52 -47.35
C ILE A 25 14.92 6.85 -46.15
N VAL A 26 15.95 6.03 -46.37
CA VAL A 26 16.67 5.33 -45.27
C VAL A 26 17.21 6.32 -44.24
N ARG A 27 17.81 7.41 -44.67
CA ARG A 27 18.28 8.45 -43.74
C ARG A 27 17.18 9.10 -42.93
N ARG A 28 16.02 9.42 -43.55
CA ARG A 28 14.85 9.95 -42.83
C ARG A 28 14.33 8.95 -41.80
N SER A 29 14.18 7.68 -42.19
CA SER A 29 13.75 6.62 -41.27
C SER A 29 14.72 6.44 -40.09
N LEU A 30 16.04 6.51 -40.31
CA LEU A 30 17.05 6.47 -39.25
C LEU A 30 16.93 7.67 -38.30
N PHE A 31 16.73 8.87 -38.81
CA PHE A 31 16.53 10.05 -37.95
C PHE A 31 15.23 9.99 -37.17
N THR A 32 14.15 9.50 -37.80
CA THR A 32 12.87 9.31 -37.10
C THR A 32 13.03 8.27 -35.99
N LEU A 33 13.67 7.14 -36.28
CA LEU A 33 13.94 6.10 -35.26
C LEU A 33 14.82 6.63 -34.14
N ALA A 34 15.90 7.34 -34.46
CA ALA A 34 16.76 7.95 -33.46
C ALA A 34 16.02 8.99 -32.59
N GLY A 35 15.13 9.77 -33.20
CA GLY A 35 14.24 10.70 -32.47
C GLY A 35 13.28 9.98 -31.53
N LEU A 36 12.65 8.88 -32.00
CA LEU A 36 11.75 8.07 -31.16
C LEU A 36 12.49 7.41 -30.01
N LEU A 37 13.67 6.85 -30.25
CA LEU A 37 14.52 6.27 -29.21
C LEU A 37 14.97 7.33 -28.20
N GLY A 38 15.31 8.54 -28.68
CA GLY A 38 15.63 9.67 -27.81
C GLY A 38 14.47 10.08 -26.94
N LEU A 39 13.25 10.17 -27.49
CA LEU A 39 12.04 10.46 -26.71
C LEU A 39 11.74 9.36 -25.68
N LEU A 40 11.86 8.10 -26.07
CA LEU A 40 11.70 6.97 -25.15
C LEU A 40 12.72 7.03 -24.00
N PHE A 41 13.99 7.29 -24.31
CA PHE A 41 15.02 7.45 -23.29
C PHE A 41 14.70 8.58 -22.30
N VAL A 42 14.29 9.74 -22.82
CA VAL A 42 13.89 10.88 -21.98
C VAL A 42 12.69 10.50 -21.10
N ALA A 43 11.66 9.85 -21.66
CA ALA A 43 10.50 9.40 -20.90
C ALA A 43 10.89 8.43 -19.77
N LEU A 44 11.72 7.45 -20.06
CA LEU A 44 12.22 6.50 -19.05
C LEU A 44 13.07 7.20 -17.97
N ALA A 45 13.91 8.16 -18.38
CA ALA A 45 14.72 8.96 -17.44
C ALA A 45 13.81 9.79 -16.52
N VAL A 46 12.77 10.43 -17.05
CA VAL A 46 11.80 11.20 -16.27
C VAL A 46 11.07 10.29 -15.27
N ILE A 47 10.60 9.12 -15.70
CA ILE A 47 9.93 8.15 -14.82
C ILE A 47 10.87 7.72 -13.70
N TYR A 48 12.11 7.34 -14.04
CA TYR A 48 13.05 6.83 -13.06
C TYR A 48 13.48 7.92 -12.07
N VAL A 49 13.94 9.07 -12.57
CA VAL A 49 14.44 10.17 -11.73
C VAL A 49 13.31 10.77 -10.90
N GLY A 50 12.15 11.06 -11.52
CA GLY A 50 11.01 11.64 -10.82
C GLY A 50 10.49 10.72 -9.71
N SER A 51 10.33 9.42 -9.99
CA SER A 51 9.93 8.46 -8.96
C SER A 51 10.98 8.32 -7.86
N GLN A 52 12.29 8.36 -8.22
CA GLN A 52 13.37 8.27 -7.24
C GLN A 52 13.41 9.47 -6.30
N VAL A 53 13.11 10.66 -6.80
CA VAL A 53 12.97 11.88 -5.96
C VAL A 53 11.86 11.68 -4.92
N ARG A 54 10.68 11.16 -5.32
CA ARG A 54 9.58 10.85 -4.38
C ARG A 54 9.98 9.78 -3.36
N LEU A 55 10.60 8.67 -3.80
CA LEU A 55 11.03 7.58 -2.91
C LEU A 55 12.11 8.04 -1.91
N ASN A 56 12.91 9.04 -2.26
CA ASN A 56 13.94 9.59 -1.39
C ASN A 56 13.46 10.78 -0.55
N ARG A 57 12.20 11.22 -0.72
CA ARG A 57 11.63 12.28 0.09
C ARG A 57 11.64 11.87 1.56
N ARG A 58 12.03 12.81 2.41
CA ARG A 58 12.01 12.64 3.87
C ARG A 58 10.80 13.36 4.46
N TYR A 59 10.19 12.71 5.43
CA TYR A 59 9.03 13.17 6.15
C TYR A 59 9.45 13.35 7.61
N ASP A 60 9.46 14.60 8.08
CA ASP A 60 9.75 14.93 9.46
C ASP A 60 8.45 14.90 10.26
N ILE A 61 8.14 13.73 10.82
CA ILE A 61 6.94 13.53 11.64
C ILE A 61 7.37 13.29 13.07
N ALA A 62 7.09 14.29 13.91
CA ALA A 62 7.29 14.16 15.34
C ALA A 62 6.26 13.19 15.92
N VAL A 63 6.73 12.18 16.66
CA VAL A 63 5.88 11.28 17.44
C VAL A 63 6.08 11.55 18.91
N GLN A 64 4.98 11.53 19.66
CA GLN A 64 5.05 11.63 21.11
C GLN A 64 5.64 10.34 21.68
N PRO A 65 6.40 10.43 22.80
CA PRO A 65 6.85 9.24 23.51
C PRO A 65 5.66 8.36 23.88
N LEU A 66 5.73 7.09 23.52
CA LEU A 66 4.70 6.11 23.79
C LEU A 66 5.28 5.08 24.78
N PRO A 67 4.82 5.07 26.05
CA PRO A 67 5.25 4.07 27.00
C PRO A 67 4.75 2.69 26.56
N ILE A 68 5.68 1.78 26.29
CA ILE A 68 5.35 0.42 25.85
C ILE A 68 5.17 -0.49 27.06
N PRO A 69 3.96 -1.06 27.26
CA PRO A 69 3.67 -1.94 28.37
C PRO A 69 4.42 -3.29 28.23
N THR A 70 4.67 -3.92 29.37
CA THR A 70 5.34 -5.23 29.41
C THR A 70 4.49 -6.31 30.11
N ASP A 71 3.30 -5.95 30.56
CA ASP A 71 2.38 -6.88 31.19
C ASP A 71 1.71 -7.82 30.19
N ALA A 72 1.34 -9.01 30.66
CA ALA A 72 0.77 -10.06 29.81
C ALA A 72 -0.57 -9.69 29.17
N ALA A 73 -1.38 -8.86 29.82
CA ALA A 73 -2.68 -8.46 29.30
C ALA A 73 -2.53 -7.52 28.11
N SER A 74 -1.64 -6.55 28.21
CA SER A 74 -1.30 -5.65 27.10
C SER A 74 -0.68 -6.38 25.91
N ILE A 75 0.23 -7.32 26.15
CA ILE A 75 0.81 -8.16 25.10
C ILE A 75 -0.26 -9.00 24.41
N ALA A 76 -1.18 -9.62 25.18
CA ALA A 76 -2.28 -10.39 24.62
C ALA A 76 -3.24 -9.50 23.78
N ARG A 77 -3.53 -8.28 24.25
CA ARG A 77 -4.29 -7.30 23.46
C ARG A 77 -3.57 -6.96 22.14
N GLY A 78 -2.28 -6.72 22.18
CA GLY A 78 -1.45 -6.47 20.98
C GLY A 78 -1.46 -7.64 20.01
N GLN A 79 -1.36 -8.86 20.51
CA GLN A 79 -1.46 -10.07 19.71
C GLN A 79 -2.83 -10.17 19.03
N HIS A 80 -3.90 -9.93 19.76
CA HIS A 80 -5.27 -9.94 19.21
C HIS A 80 -5.43 -8.88 18.11
N LEU A 81 -4.94 -7.66 18.34
CA LEU A 81 -4.95 -6.61 17.32
C LEU A 81 -4.19 -7.03 16.06
N ALA A 82 -2.99 -7.59 16.22
CA ALA A 82 -2.15 -8.01 15.09
C ALA A 82 -2.76 -9.14 14.27
N THR A 83 -3.47 -10.08 14.92
CA THR A 83 -3.91 -11.32 14.29
C THR A 83 -5.38 -11.30 13.86
N ALA A 84 -6.22 -10.51 14.51
CA ALA A 84 -7.67 -10.56 14.34
C ALA A 84 -8.28 -9.24 13.85
N VAL A 85 -7.70 -8.09 14.20
CA VAL A 85 -8.31 -6.80 13.89
C VAL A 85 -7.58 -6.08 12.75
N SER A 86 -6.28 -5.86 12.89
CA SER A 86 -5.48 -5.08 11.93
C SER A 86 -4.74 -5.96 10.90
N GLY A 87 -4.82 -7.29 11.00
CA GLY A 87 -4.32 -8.23 10.01
C GLY A 87 -2.80 -8.17 9.76
N CYS A 88 -1.98 -7.74 10.73
CA CYS A 88 -0.53 -7.62 10.55
C CYS A 88 0.11 -8.95 10.09
N THR A 89 -0.39 -10.07 10.62
CA THR A 89 0.11 -11.41 10.30
C THR A 89 -0.19 -11.86 8.87
N ASP A 90 -1.14 -11.26 8.18
CA ASP A 90 -1.42 -11.60 6.78
C ASP A 90 -0.31 -11.13 5.85
N CYS A 91 0.28 -9.96 6.14
CA CYS A 91 1.41 -9.44 5.39
C CYS A 91 2.76 -9.87 5.98
N HIS A 92 2.91 -9.90 7.32
CA HIS A 92 4.20 -10.14 7.97
C HIS A 92 4.44 -11.60 8.36
N GLY A 93 3.50 -12.51 8.04
CA GLY A 93 3.55 -13.91 8.45
C GLY A 93 3.10 -14.15 9.89
N ALA A 94 2.73 -15.39 10.21
CA ALA A 94 2.20 -15.77 11.52
C ALA A 94 3.21 -15.56 12.66
N ASP A 95 4.50 -15.67 12.36
CA ASP A 95 5.64 -15.47 13.25
C ASP A 95 6.29 -14.07 13.11
N LEU A 96 5.70 -13.20 12.30
CA LEU A 96 6.18 -11.86 11.97
C LEU A 96 7.57 -11.83 11.31
N SER A 97 8.05 -12.94 10.75
CA SER A 97 9.32 -13.00 10.02
C SER A 97 9.30 -12.36 8.63
N GLY A 98 8.12 -11.96 8.15
CA GLY A 98 7.91 -11.38 6.83
C GLY A 98 7.98 -12.40 5.69
N HIS A 99 7.49 -12.01 4.52
CA HIS A 99 7.58 -12.79 3.27
C HIS A 99 7.25 -11.91 2.06
N THR A 100 7.45 -12.44 0.86
CA THR A 100 6.93 -11.82 -0.37
C THR A 100 5.42 -12.04 -0.42
N PHE A 101 4.64 -10.98 -0.23
CA PHE A 101 3.18 -11.07 -0.23
C PHE A 101 2.54 -10.63 -1.55
N ALA A 102 3.27 -9.92 -2.42
CA ALA A 102 2.80 -9.60 -3.75
C ALA A 102 3.96 -9.53 -4.75
N ASP A 103 3.81 -10.21 -5.88
CA ASP A 103 4.69 -10.14 -7.05
C ASP A 103 3.83 -9.90 -8.29
N ALA A 104 3.79 -8.64 -8.75
CA ALA A 104 2.94 -8.18 -9.84
C ALA A 104 3.72 -7.27 -10.79
N PRO A 105 3.23 -7.02 -12.02
CA PRO A 105 3.93 -6.15 -12.97
C PRO A 105 4.36 -4.77 -12.43
N PRO A 106 3.57 -4.08 -11.55
CA PRO A 106 3.99 -2.81 -10.99
C PRO A 106 5.06 -2.94 -9.90
N PHE A 107 5.09 -4.05 -9.13
CA PHE A 107 5.90 -4.13 -7.92
C PHE A 107 6.23 -5.56 -7.49
N LEU A 108 7.29 -5.68 -6.72
CA LEU A 108 7.57 -6.77 -5.81
C LEU A 108 7.43 -6.21 -4.40
N LEU A 109 6.45 -6.69 -3.64
CA LEU A 109 6.21 -6.26 -2.26
C LEU A 109 6.63 -7.36 -1.29
N VAL A 110 7.61 -7.02 -0.46
CA VAL A 110 8.19 -7.87 0.57
C VAL A 110 7.92 -7.21 1.92
N SER A 111 7.23 -7.91 2.80
CA SER A 111 7.01 -7.46 4.17
C SER A 111 8.27 -7.70 5.00
N SER A 112 8.63 -6.73 5.81
CA SER A 112 9.83 -6.83 6.66
C SER A 112 9.67 -7.92 7.73
N ASN A 113 10.77 -8.59 8.07
CA ASN A 113 10.88 -9.34 9.32
C ASN A 113 10.83 -8.33 10.48
N LEU A 114 9.77 -8.40 11.30
CA LEU A 114 9.55 -7.49 12.42
C LEU A 114 10.27 -7.98 13.69
N THR A 115 10.79 -9.21 13.70
CA THR A 115 11.43 -9.80 14.86
C THR A 115 12.85 -9.27 15.08
N ARG A 116 13.49 -9.71 16.16
CA ARG A 116 14.87 -9.36 16.51
C ARG A 116 15.92 -10.31 15.92
N GLY A 117 15.49 -11.27 15.07
CA GLY A 117 16.39 -12.18 14.37
C GLY A 117 17.20 -11.51 13.26
N ALA A 118 18.12 -12.26 12.66
CA ALA A 118 18.89 -11.78 11.51
C ALA A 118 17.94 -11.38 10.36
N GLY A 119 18.22 -10.25 9.70
CA GLY A 119 17.33 -9.66 8.67
C GLY A 119 16.14 -8.91 9.22
N GLY A 120 15.88 -8.97 10.54
CA GLY A 120 14.77 -8.29 11.18
C GLY A 120 15.05 -6.82 11.55
N VAL A 121 13.99 -6.01 11.61
CA VAL A 121 14.05 -4.60 12.01
C VAL A 121 13.91 -4.43 13.54
N GLY A 122 13.55 -5.49 14.26
CA GLY A 122 13.22 -5.42 15.69
C GLY A 122 14.32 -4.89 16.61
N ASN A 123 15.60 -5.07 16.24
CA ASN A 123 16.74 -4.51 16.95
C ASN A 123 17.16 -3.12 16.47
N GLN A 124 16.60 -2.66 15.34
CA GLN A 124 16.98 -1.41 14.68
C GLN A 124 16.02 -0.26 15.01
N TYR A 125 14.77 -0.60 15.36
CA TYR A 125 13.70 0.38 15.60
C TYR A 125 13.60 0.72 17.09
N SER A 126 13.68 2.00 17.42
CA SER A 126 13.25 2.51 18.72
C SER A 126 11.72 2.45 18.84
N ASP A 127 11.19 2.65 20.05
CA ASP A 127 9.74 2.69 20.26
C ASP A 127 9.08 3.83 19.46
N ALA A 128 9.76 4.96 19.30
CA ALA A 128 9.32 6.07 18.46
C ALA A 128 9.33 5.70 16.98
N ASP A 129 10.31 4.91 16.52
CA ASP A 129 10.35 4.43 15.12
C ASP A 129 9.23 3.45 14.81
N TRP A 130 8.91 2.55 15.75
CA TRP A 130 7.74 1.67 15.64
C TRP A 130 6.45 2.48 15.51
N GLY A 131 6.23 3.44 16.40
CA GLY A 131 5.05 4.30 16.34
C GLY A 131 4.96 5.08 15.03
N ARG A 132 6.11 5.62 14.56
CA ARG A 132 6.18 6.37 13.30
C ARG A 132 5.93 5.48 12.08
N ALA A 133 6.51 4.29 12.05
CA ALA A 133 6.35 3.35 10.94
C ALA A 133 4.92 2.83 10.84
N ILE A 134 4.32 2.42 11.95
CA ILE A 134 2.96 1.87 11.97
C ILE A 134 1.95 2.96 11.65
N ARG A 135 2.00 4.09 12.37
CA ARG A 135 0.97 5.13 12.28
C ARG A 135 1.08 6.00 11.02
N TYR A 136 2.30 6.25 10.57
CA TYR A 136 2.56 7.22 9.50
C TYR A 136 3.33 6.66 8.31
N GLY A 137 3.70 5.39 8.33
CA GLY A 137 4.41 4.77 7.22
C GLY A 137 5.81 5.35 6.99
N VAL A 138 6.48 5.88 8.03
CA VAL A 138 7.80 6.51 7.93
C VAL A 138 8.85 5.70 8.67
N ARG A 139 9.92 5.35 7.97
CA ARG A 139 11.07 4.59 8.49
C ARG A 139 11.99 5.46 9.35
N PRO A 140 12.95 4.85 10.10
CA PRO A 140 13.93 5.59 10.90
C PRO A 140 14.76 6.59 10.10
N ASP A 141 15.04 6.32 8.81
CA ASP A 141 15.76 7.24 7.92
C ASP A 141 14.89 8.41 7.42
N GLY A 142 13.64 8.52 7.88
CA GLY A 142 12.69 9.56 7.50
C GLY A 142 11.99 9.32 6.17
N LYS A 143 12.33 8.26 5.42
CA LYS A 143 11.65 7.98 4.15
C LYS A 143 10.37 7.18 4.37
N SER A 144 9.45 7.26 3.39
CA SER A 144 8.26 6.45 3.42
C SER A 144 8.57 4.97 3.29
N LEU A 145 7.75 4.13 3.91
CA LEU A 145 7.57 2.75 3.49
C LEU A 145 7.06 2.71 2.05
N ILE A 146 7.28 1.60 1.35
CA ILE A 146 6.76 1.43 -0.02
C ILE A 146 5.30 1.00 0.03
N PHE A 147 4.96 0.10 0.94
CA PHE A 147 3.60 -0.40 1.16
C PHE A 147 3.38 -0.65 2.64
N MET A 148 2.33 -0.11 3.18
CA MET A 148 1.71 -0.42 4.48
C MET A 148 0.46 0.46 4.60
N PRO A 149 -0.69 -0.05 5.05
CA PRO A 149 -1.93 0.74 5.13
C PRO A 149 -1.94 1.66 6.37
N SER A 150 -0.93 2.51 6.51
CA SER A 150 -0.71 3.39 7.67
C SER A 150 -1.84 4.40 7.87
N GLN A 151 -2.58 4.78 6.81
CA GLN A 151 -3.78 5.62 6.89
C GLN A 151 -4.90 5.00 7.75
N HIS A 152 -4.90 3.68 7.94
CA HIS A 152 -5.82 3.00 8.87
C HIS A 152 -5.22 2.86 10.26
N PHE A 153 -3.96 2.49 10.34
CA PHE A 153 -3.24 2.36 11.61
C PHE A 153 -3.01 3.72 12.29
N ASN A 154 -3.10 4.81 11.53
CA ASN A 154 -3.16 6.18 12.06
C ASN A 154 -4.34 6.35 13.04
N LYS A 155 -5.42 5.58 12.88
CA LYS A 155 -6.61 5.58 13.74
C LYS A 155 -6.47 4.74 15.01
N LEU A 156 -5.36 4.04 15.23
CA LEU A 156 -5.12 3.34 16.49
C LEU A 156 -5.01 4.34 17.65
N SER A 157 -5.62 4.03 18.78
CA SER A 157 -5.37 4.75 20.02
C SER A 157 -3.90 4.58 20.45
N ASN A 158 -3.43 5.40 21.38
CA ASN A 158 -2.09 5.22 21.91
C ASN A 158 -1.94 3.91 22.67
N GLU A 159 -2.96 3.52 23.42
CA GLU A 159 -2.98 2.29 24.19
C GLU A 159 -2.91 1.06 23.28
N ASP A 160 -3.73 1.02 22.23
CA ASP A 160 -3.73 -0.10 21.28
C ASP A 160 -2.45 -0.15 20.44
N LEU A 161 -1.90 1.01 20.04
CA LEU A 161 -0.61 1.06 19.35
C LEU A 161 0.53 0.58 20.28
N ALA A 162 0.54 1.00 21.55
CA ALA A 162 1.53 0.55 22.52
C ALA A 162 1.44 -0.95 22.79
N ALA A 163 0.23 -1.49 22.92
CA ALA A 163 -0.02 -2.93 23.06
C ALA A 163 0.47 -3.71 21.83
N LEU A 164 0.18 -3.22 20.62
CA LEU A 164 0.66 -3.81 19.37
C LEU A 164 2.18 -3.85 19.31
N ILE A 165 2.87 -2.76 19.65
CA ILE A 165 4.33 -2.71 19.70
C ILE A 165 4.87 -3.65 20.79
N ALA A 166 4.23 -3.73 21.95
CA ALA A 166 4.59 -4.67 23.02
C ALA A 166 4.56 -6.13 22.53
N TYR A 167 3.49 -6.50 21.81
CA TYR A 167 3.40 -7.83 21.20
C TYR A 167 4.52 -8.06 20.18
N ILE A 168 4.73 -7.16 19.21
CA ILE A 168 5.80 -7.31 18.21
C ILE A 168 7.16 -7.52 18.89
N LYS A 169 7.47 -6.75 19.93
CA LYS A 169 8.73 -6.86 20.69
C LYS A 169 8.83 -8.14 21.53
N SER A 170 7.70 -8.77 21.88
CA SER A 170 7.65 -10.03 22.65
C SER A 170 7.84 -11.28 21.81
N VAL A 171 7.65 -11.19 20.48
CA VAL A 171 7.79 -12.33 19.57
C VAL A 171 9.24 -12.84 19.59
N ALA A 172 9.40 -14.15 19.56
CA ALA A 172 10.70 -14.79 19.51
C ALA A 172 11.48 -14.34 18.25
N PRO A 173 12.80 -14.17 18.34
CA PRO A 173 13.64 -13.86 17.19
C PRO A 173 13.54 -14.97 16.13
N VAL A 174 13.32 -14.58 14.87
CA VAL A 174 13.34 -15.47 13.71
C VAL A 174 14.36 -14.93 12.71
N ASP A 175 15.34 -15.74 12.37
CA ASP A 175 16.34 -15.40 11.37
C ASP A 175 15.74 -15.60 9.98
N HIS A 176 15.45 -14.50 9.31
CA HIS A 176 14.90 -14.50 7.96
C HIS A 176 15.32 -13.22 7.23
N GLU A 177 16.32 -13.35 6.38
CA GLU A 177 16.79 -12.27 5.51
C GLU A 177 15.98 -12.26 4.22
N GLN A 178 15.51 -11.08 3.84
CA GLN A 178 14.72 -10.88 2.63
C GLN A 178 15.24 -9.68 1.84
N GLY A 179 15.02 -9.72 0.53
CA GLY A 179 15.26 -8.57 -0.33
C GLY A 179 14.26 -7.44 -0.04
N PRO A 180 14.57 -6.20 -0.44
CA PRO A 180 13.67 -5.07 -0.27
C PRO A 180 12.49 -5.13 -1.24
N SER A 181 11.37 -4.54 -0.84
CA SER A 181 10.31 -4.19 -1.78
C SER A 181 10.83 -3.29 -2.90
N THR A 182 10.38 -3.52 -4.13
CA THR A 182 10.82 -2.74 -5.30
C THR A 182 9.64 -2.33 -6.17
N LEU A 183 9.68 -1.08 -6.65
CA LEU A 183 8.78 -0.62 -7.72
C LEU A 183 9.43 -0.89 -9.07
N ARG A 184 8.75 -1.67 -9.91
CA ARG A 184 9.10 -1.88 -11.31
C ARG A 184 8.72 -0.66 -12.15
N LEU A 185 9.02 -0.66 -13.43
CA LEU A 185 8.79 0.50 -14.29
C LEU A 185 7.33 1.02 -14.23
N LEU A 186 6.36 0.13 -14.30
CA LEU A 186 4.95 0.50 -14.19
C LEU A 186 4.63 1.10 -12.81
N GLY A 187 5.10 0.50 -11.73
CA GLY A 187 4.91 1.04 -10.37
C GLY A 187 5.57 2.41 -10.18
N ARG A 188 6.73 2.63 -10.80
CA ARG A 188 7.39 3.94 -10.81
C ARG A 188 6.59 4.99 -11.58
N LEU A 189 5.98 4.60 -12.71
CA LEU A 189 5.07 5.47 -13.45
C LEU A 189 3.84 5.82 -12.61
N LEU A 190 3.17 4.82 -12.02
CA LEU A 190 2.01 5.01 -11.15
C LEU A 190 2.35 5.92 -9.95
N LEU A 191 3.51 5.71 -9.32
CA LEU A 191 4.01 6.60 -8.27
C LEU A 191 4.17 8.03 -8.80
N LEU A 192 4.79 8.22 -9.97
CA LEU A 192 5.08 9.54 -10.53
C LEU A 192 3.83 10.33 -10.83
N ILE A 193 2.79 9.68 -11.39
CA ILE A 193 1.51 10.33 -11.74
C ILE A 193 0.52 10.42 -10.56
N GLY A 194 0.86 9.85 -9.39
CA GLY A 194 0.04 9.96 -8.17
C GLY A 194 -0.98 8.83 -7.97
N GLU A 195 -1.05 7.85 -8.87
CA GLU A 195 -1.96 6.69 -8.77
C GLU A 195 -1.49 5.63 -7.75
N TYR A 196 -0.27 5.74 -7.28
CA TYR A 196 0.29 4.93 -6.21
C TYR A 196 0.93 5.85 -5.17
N PRO A 197 0.14 6.40 -4.24
CA PRO A 197 0.67 7.23 -3.17
C PRO A 197 1.46 6.38 -2.16
N LEU A 198 2.51 6.95 -1.58
CA LEU A 198 3.29 6.28 -0.54
C LEU A 198 2.55 6.38 0.82
N PRO A 199 2.74 5.41 1.75
CA PRO A 199 2.11 5.43 3.08
C PRO A 199 2.26 6.75 3.83
N ALA A 200 3.44 7.38 3.79
CA ALA A 200 3.67 8.68 4.42
C ALA A 200 2.94 9.86 3.76
N GLU A 201 2.36 9.66 2.58
CA GLU A 201 1.59 10.67 1.85
C GLU A 201 0.08 10.53 2.13
N THR A 202 -0.36 9.35 2.57
CA THR A 202 -1.77 9.05 2.84
C THR A 202 -2.13 9.13 4.32
N ALA A 203 -1.17 8.89 5.22
CA ALA A 203 -1.40 8.99 6.65
C ALA A 203 -1.45 10.47 7.09
N ASP A 204 -2.57 10.89 7.66
CA ASP A 204 -2.73 12.27 8.15
C ASP A 204 -1.99 12.45 9.48
N ALA A 205 -0.83 13.10 9.42
CA ALA A 205 -0.03 13.39 10.62
C ALA A 205 -0.65 14.48 11.52
N ALA A 206 -1.61 15.25 11.00
CA ALA A 206 -2.32 16.28 11.76
C ALA A 206 -3.62 15.76 12.41
N ALA A 207 -4.07 14.56 12.03
CA ALA A 207 -5.27 13.98 12.61
C ALA A 207 -5.10 13.80 14.14
N PRO A 208 -6.14 14.12 14.93
CA PRO A 208 -6.11 13.86 16.37
C PRO A 208 -6.02 12.35 16.60
N ILE A 209 -5.18 11.96 17.55
CA ILE A 209 -5.07 10.54 17.95
C ILE A 209 -6.34 10.17 18.70
N PRO A 210 -7.07 9.15 18.25
CA PRO A 210 -8.31 8.76 18.91
C PRO A 210 -8.05 8.09 20.26
N VAL A 211 -9.00 8.19 21.14
CA VAL A 211 -9.11 7.34 22.34
C VAL A 211 -9.96 6.13 21.97
N ALA A 212 -9.47 4.92 22.27
CA ALA A 212 -10.26 3.72 22.04
C ALA A 212 -11.52 3.73 22.93
N PRO A 213 -12.74 3.56 22.37
CA PRO A 213 -13.92 3.39 23.18
C PRO A 213 -13.81 2.12 24.03
N PRO A 214 -14.52 2.06 25.18
CA PRO A 214 -14.59 0.83 25.97
C PRO A 214 -15.02 -0.36 25.10
N ALA A 215 -14.32 -1.49 25.26
CA ALA A 215 -14.66 -2.72 24.54
C ALA A 215 -16.08 -3.20 24.91
N GLY A 216 -16.81 -3.68 23.93
CA GLY A 216 -18.17 -4.17 24.09
C GLY A 216 -19.01 -3.98 22.82
N ARG A 217 -20.24 -4.48 22.82
CA ARG A 217 -21.17 -4.42 21.67
C ARG A 217 -21.79 -3.03 21.52
N THR A 218 -20.95 -2.00 21.32
CA THR A 218 -21.39 -0.62 21.16
C THR A 218 -21.12 -0.10 19.73
N VAL A 219 -21.88 0.90 19.30
CA VAL A 219 -21.68 1.55 18.00
C VAL A 219 -20.31 2.21 17.92
N ASP A 220 -19.87 2.89 18.99
CA ASP A 220 -18.59 3.59 19.03
C ASP A 220 -17.40 2.62 18.90
N TYR A 221 -17.46 1.49 19.62
CA TYR A 221 -16.42 0.47 19.51
C TYR A 221 -16.41 -0.19 18.12
N GLY A 222 -17.59 -0.42 17.53
CA GLY A 222 -17.72 -0.89 16.16
C GLY A 222 -17.12 0.07 15.13
N ASN A 223 -17.38 1.38 15.28
CA ASN A 223 -16.77 2.41 14.45
C ASN A 223 -15.23 2.40 14.54
N TYR A 224 -14.72 2.29 15.76
CA TYR A 224 -13.26 2.19 15.99
C TYR A 224 -12.67 0.95 15.29
N LEU A 225 -13.28 -0.23 15.47
CA LEU A 225 -12.82 -1.48 14.87
C LEU A 225 -12.86 -1.43 13.32
N VAL A 226 -13.93 -0.89 12.73
CA VAL A 226 -14.06 -0.68 11.28
C VAL A 226 -12.95 0.24 10.77
N GLY A 227 -12.61 1.28 11.55
CA GLY A 227 -11.56 2.22 11.21
C GLY A 227 -10.17 1.59 11.17
N ILE A 228 -9.78 0.88 12.23
CA ILE A 228 -8.45 0.23 12.35
C ILE A 228 -8.35 -1.11 11.62
N GLY A 229 -9.49 -1.70 11.26
CA GLY A 229 -9.59 -2.92 10.44
C GLY A 229 -9.60 -2.66 8.93
N ALA A 230 -9.41 -1.41 8.50
CA ALA A 230 -9.27 -1.00 7.10
C ALA A 230 -10.47 -1.34 6.18
N CYS A 231 -11.68 -1.49 6.72
CA CYS A 231 -12.85 -1.90 5.93
C CYS A 231 -13.14 -0.95 4.74
N ALA A 232 -12.87 0.34 4.92
CA ALA A 232 -13.12 1.36 3.90
C ALA A 232 -12.24 1.22 2.65
N GLU A 233 -11.10 0.51 2.70
CA GLU A 233 -10.22 0.29 1.54
C GLU A 233 -10.95 -0.46 0.42
N CYS A 234 -11.72 -1.47 0.80
CA CYS A 234 -12.44 -2.29 -0.16
C CYS A 234 -13.92 -1.89 -0.29
N HIS A 235 -14.51 -1.33 0.79
CA HIS A 235 -15.94 -1.03 0.85
C HIS A 235 -16.27 0.45 0.62
N GLY A 236 -15.25 1.27 0.29
CA GLY A 236 -15.39 2.71 0.04
C GLY A 236 -15.49 3.53 1.32
N ALA A 237 -15.17 4.83 1.23
CA ALA A 237 -15.12 5.73 2.38
C ALA A 237 -16.46 5.84 3.14
N LYS A 238 -17.58 5.66 2.46
CA LYS A 238 -18.93 5.64 3.05
C LYS A 238 -19.40 4.23 3.40
N LEU A 239 -18.58 3.20 3.16
CA LEU A 239 -18.94 1.79 3.28
C LEU A 239 -20.13 1.38 2.39
N ALA A 240 -20.44 2.15 1.36
CA ALA A 240 -21.55 1.92 0.44
C ALA A 240 -21.18 1.07 -0.80
N GLY A 241 -19.96 0.54 -0.82
CA GLY A 241 -19.35 -0.18 -1.94
C GLY A 241 -18.27 0.64 -2.62
N ALA A 242 -17.41 -0.03 -3.39
CA ALA A 242 -16.37 0.58 -4.21
C ALA A 242 -15.97 -0.37 -5.34
N ALA A 243 -15.28 0.17 -6.35
CA ALA A 243 -14.64 -0.63 -7.39
C ALA A 243 -13.65 -1.66 -6.81
N ALA A 244 -13.37 -2.71 -7.57
CA ALA A 244 -12.40 -3.72 -7.18
C ALA A 244 -11.02 -3.11 -6.98
N VAL A 245 -10.37 -3.40 -5.86
CA VAL A 245 -9.02 -2.91 -5.54
C VAL A 245 -7.92 -3.67 -6.28
N GLU A 246 -8.23 -4.85 -6.79
CA GLU A 246 -7.29 -5.72 -7.52
C GLU A 246 -7.93 -6.20 -8.84
N PRO A 247 -7.14 -6.34 -9.92
CA PRO A 247 -7.62 -6.92 -11.16
C PRO A 247 -8.19 -8.33 -10.95
N GLY A 248 -9.44 -8.55 -11.34
CA GLY A 248 -10.12 -9.84 -11.19
C GLY A 248 -10.81 -10.08 -9.84
N ALA A 249 -10.62 -9.21 -8.86
CA ALA A 249 -11.41 -9.22 -7.64
C ALA A 249 -12.83 -8.66 -7.89
N PRO A 250 -13.83 -9.09 -7.13
CA PRO A 250 -15.15 -8.45 -7.20
C PRO A 250 -15.12 -7.07 -6.55
N PRO A 251 -16.05 -6.16 -6.93
CA PRO A 251 -16.26 -4.90 -6.24
C PRO A 251 -16.54 -5.09 -4.76
N GLY A 252 -16.09 -4.14 -3.94
CA GLY A 252 -16.44 -4.07 -2.53
C GLY A 252 -17.95 -3.90 -2.35
N ARG A 253 -18.56 -4.72 -1.50
CA ARG A 253 -20.00 -4.68 -1.28
C ARG A 253 -20.40 -3.52 -0.39
N ASN A 254 -21.63 -3.05 -0.57
CA ASN A 254 -22.27 -2.09 0.32
C ASN A 254 -22.51 -2.71 1.70
N LEU A 255 -21.88 -2.15 2.74
CA LEU A 255 -22.00 -2.55 4.15
C LEU A 255 -22.97 -1.65 4.93
N THR A 256 -23.63 -0.67 4.28
CA THR A 256 -24.70 0.12 4.92
C THR A 256 -26.01 -0.66 4.93
N PRO A 257 -27.03 -0.22 5.68
CA PRO A 257 -28.36 -0.83 5.64
C PRO A 257 -29.02 -0.83 4.25
N GLY A 258 -28.50 -0.05 3.28
CA GLY A 258 -28.94 -0.09 1.89
C GLY A 258 -28.41 -1.29 1.09
N GLY A 259 -27.42 -2.01 1.62
CA GLY A 259 -26.90 -3.26 1.05
C GLY A 259 -27.55 -4.51 1.70
N ASN A 260 -27.02 -5.68 1.34
CA ASN A 260 -27.54 -6.97 1.86
C ASN A 260 -27.51 -7.08 3.38
N ILE A 261 -26.50 -6.46 4.03
CA ILE A 261 -26.35 -6.45 5.48
C ILE A 261 -27.56 -5.82 6.19
N GLY A 262 -28.30 -4.96 5.49
CA GLY A 262 -29.52 -4.37 6.02
C GLY A 262 -30.62 -5.37 6.35
N GLN A 263 -30.59 -6.56 5.74
CA GLN A 263 -31.55 -7.63 5.94
C GLN A 263 -31.04 -8.73 6.88
N TRP A 264 -29.77 -8.71 7.24
CA TRP A 264 -29.17 -9.74 8.08
C TRP A 264 -29.41 -9.45 9.56
N SER A 265 -29.61 -10.49 10.32
CA SER A 265 -29.54 -10.45 11.79
C SER A 265 -28.06 -10.37 12.23
N GLU A 266 -27.81 -9.97 13.49
CA GLU A 266 -26.49 -9.96 14.10
C GLU A 266 -25.86 -11.38 14.06
N ALA A 267 -26.67 -12.42 14.33
CA ALA A 267 -26.21 -13.80 14.29
C ALA A 267 -25.77 -14.24 12.87
N GLU A 268 -26.54 -13.89 11.84
CA GLU A 268 -26.16 -14.18 10.45
C GLU A 268 -24.89 -13.44 10.02
N PHE A 269 -24.73 -12.19 10.45
CA PHE A 269 -23.52 -11.42 10.19
C PHE A 269 -22.28 -12.08 10.84
N ILE A 270 -22.37 -12.42 12.13
CA ILE A 270 -21.29 -13.09 12.86
C ILE A 270 -20.98 -14.44 12.20
N ASN A 271 -21.99 -15.25 11.92
CA ASN A 271 -21.82 -16.54 11.26
C ASN A 271 -21.16 -16.41 9.88
N THR A 272 -21.56 -15.40 9.11
CA THR A 272 -20.97 -15.12 7.78
C THR A 272 -19.46 -14.85 7.87
N LEU A 273 -19.04 -14.06 8.85
CA LEU A 273 -17.61 -13.76 9.06
C LEU A 273 -16.85 -14.93 9.68
N ARG A 274 -17.50 -15.81 10.45
CA ARG A 274 -16.89 -17.03 11.00
C ARG A 274 -16.64 -18.10 9.95
N THR A 275 -17.57 -18.25 9.02
CA THR A 275 -17.60 -19.38 8.08
C THR A 275 -17.17 -19.01 6.67
N GLY A 276 -17.17 -17.73 6.33
CA GLY A 276 -16.99 -17.26 4.97
C GLY A 276 -18.18 -17.54 4.06
N VAL A 277 -19.37 -17.91 4.62
CA VAL A 277 -20.58 -18.24 3.87
C VAL A 277 -21.70 -17.29 4.25
N ARG A 278 -22.33 -16.68 3.27
CA ARG A 278 -23.46 -15.75 3.45
C ARG A 278 -24.76 -16.49 3.77
N PRO A 279 -25.80 -15.80 4.28
CA PRO A 279 -27.10 -16.41 4.55
C PRO A 279 -27.77 -17.06 3.33
N ASP A 280 -27.46 -16.59 2.13
CA ASP A 280 -27.93 -17.18 0.86
C ASP A 280 -27.14 -18.41 0.40
N GLY A 281 -26.19 -18.89 1.22
CA GLY A 281 -25.32 -20.03 0.93
C GLY A 281 -24.14 -19.73 0.03
N THR A 282 -23.96 -18.48 -0.44
CA THR A 282 -22.82 -18.13 -1.30
C THR A 282 -21.56 -17.86 -0.48
N ALA A 283 -20.39 -18.33 -0.98
CA ALA A 283 -19.12 -18.07 -0.32
C ALA A 283 -18.70 -16.59 -0.46
N ILE A 284 -18.01 -16.07 0.56
CA ILE A 284 -17.29 -14.81 0.44
C ILE A 284 -16.07 -15.05 -0.46
N ASN A 285 -15.80 -14.10 -1.38
CA ASN A 285 -14.60 -14.16 -2.21
C ASN A 285 -13.35 -14.02 -1.37
N ALA A 286 -12.28 -14.75 -1.71
CA ALA A 286 -11.01 -14.73 -0.99
C ALA A 286 -10.29 -13.37 -1.05
N ALA A 287 -10.64 -12.44 -1.94
CA ALA A 287 -10.16 -11.07 -1.90
C ALA A 287 -10.56 -10.33 -0.62
N MET A 288 -11.65 -10.75 0.06
CA MET A 288 -11.99 -10.28 1.40
C MET A 288 -11.35 -11.22 2.44
N PRO A 289 -10.45 -10.74 3.31
CA PRO A 289 -9.75 -11.58 4.29
C PRO A 289 -10.66 -11.91 5.49
N TRP A 290 -11.80 -12.58 5.23
CA TRP A 290 -12.78 -12.92 6.26
C TRP A 290 -12.19 -13.83 7.36
N TRP A 291 -11.18 -14.65 7.04
CA TRP A 291 -10.48 -15.51 8.01
C TRP A 291 -9.72 -14.73 9.09
N VAL A 292 -9.33 -13.48 8.83
CA VAL A 292 -8.80 -12.57 9.86
C VAL A 292 -9.92 -12.17 10.79
N LEU A 293 -11.02 -11.67 10.22
CA LEU A 293 -12.20 -11.26 10.98
C LEU A 293 -12.81 -12.41 11.77
N ALA A 294 -12.71 -13.64 11.27
CA ALA A 294 -13.15 -14.85 11.98
C ALA A 294 -12.45 -15.06 13.33
N ARG A 295 -11.33 -14.40 13.60
CA ARG A 295 -10.61 -14.48 14.88
C ARG A 295 -11.05 -13.43 15.89
N GLN A 296 -11.87 -12.45 15.50
CA GLN A 296 -12.42 -11.46 16.39
C GLN A 296 -13.43 -12.11 17.37
N THR A 297 -13.61 -11.51 18.53
CA THR A 297 -14.62 -11.98 19.48
C THR A 297 -16.03 -11.72 18.94
N ASP A 298 -17.05 -12.42 19.50
CA ASP A 298 -18.43 -12.16 19.15
C ASP A 298 -18.89 -10.74 19.57
N ASP A 299 -18.27 -10.18 20.62
CA ASP A 299 -18.55 -8.81 21.03
C ASP A 299 -18.00 -7.80 20.03
N GLU A 300 -16.82 -8.04 19.46
CA GLU A 300 -16.23 -7.20 18.41
C GLU A 300 -17.05 -7.28 17.11
N LEU A 301 -17.37 -8.47 16.66
CA LEU A 301 -18.22 -8.65 15.47
C LEU A 301 -19.62 -8.06 15.67
N GLY A 302 -20.20 -8.21 16.88
CA GLY A 302 -21.46 -7.60 17.23
C GLY A 302 -21.39 -6.07 17.28
N ALA A 303 -20.27 -5.49 17.77
CA ALA A 303 -20.02 -4.05 17.73
C ALA A 303 -19.95 -3.54 16.29
N ILE A 304 -19.17 -4.22 15.42
CA ILE A 304 -19.08 -3.89 14.00
C ILE A 304 -20.47 -3.93 13.34
N TYR A 305 -21.23 -4.99 13.56
CA TYR A 305 -22.59 -5.09 13.04
C TYR A 305 -23.46 -3.91 13.47
N ARG A 306 -23.49 -3.56 14.76
CA ARG A 306 -24.26 -2.43 15.29
C ARG A 306 -23.86 -1.10 14.68
N TYR A 307 -22.55 -0.88 14.50
CA TYR A 307 -22.07 0.32 13.82
C TYR A 307 -22.56 0.35 12.36
N LEU A 308 -22.36 -0.71 11.60
CA LEU A 308 -22.78 -0.77 10.20
C LEU A 308 -24.31 -0.58 10.07
N ARG A 309 -25.09 -1.12 10.99
CA ARG A 309 -26.55 -0.94 11.06
C ARG A 309 -26.99 0.46 11.46
N SER A 310 -26.13 1.22 12.14
CA SER A 310 -26.41 2.61 12.52
C SER A 310 -26.15 3.64 11.40
N LEU A 311 -25.48 3.20 10.32
CA LEU A 311 -25.18 4.06 9.17
C LEU A 311 -26.48 4.39 8.40
N PRO A 312 -26.50 5.53 7.67
CA PRO A 312 -27.57 5.79 6.70
C PRO A 312 -27.66 4.68 5.65
N ALA A 313 -28.87 4.31 5.28
CA ALA A 313 -29.09 3.38 4.16
C ALA A 313 -28.73 4.09 2.84
N LEU A 314 -27.55 3.78 2.31
CA LEU A 314 -27.05 4.36 1.06
C LEU A 314 -27.27 3.41 -0.11
N PRO A 315 -27.51 3.92 -1.33
CA PRO A 315 -27.47 3.09 -2.54
C PRO A 315 -26.06 2.53 -2.72
N THR A 316 -25.95 1.37 -3.38
CA THR A 316 -24.64 0.77 -3.66
C THR A 316 -23.87 1.66 -4.63
N GLU A 317 -22.74 2.19 -4.19
CA GLU A 317 -21.79 2.89 -5.02
C GLU A 317 -20.92 1.81 -5.69
N VAL A 318 -21.20 1.52 -6.97
CA VAL A 318 -20.31 0.72 -7.83
C VAL A 318 -19.85 1.71 -8.88
N ASP A 319 -18.57 2.03 -8.86
CA ASP A 319 -17.98 2.77 -9.97
C ASP A 319 -18.12 1.91 -11.23
N SER A 320 -18.84 2.46 -12.20
CA SER A 320 -19.09 1.89 -13.53
C SER A 320 -17.82 1.92 -14.39
#